data_431bc9528313fe6a99f57aa0e109a2a8
#
_entry.id   431bc9528313fe6a99f57aa0e109a2a8
#
_cell.length_a   1.000
_cell.length_b   1.000
_cell.length_c   1.000
_cell.angle_alpha   90.00
_cell.angle_beta   90.00
_cell.angle_gamma   90.00
#
_symmetry.space_group_name_H-M   'P 1'
#
loop_
_entity.id
_entity.type
_entity.pdbx_description
1 polymer ?
#
loop_
_entity_poly.entity_id
_entity_poly.type
_entity_poly.pdbx_seq_one_letter_code
_entity_poly.pdbx_strand_id
1 'polypeptide(L)'
;MRSCPVCESEMSPRFASECEPPVAWACRNCGLLQLESGGRPFTTEEQMAIHAIAPVVPAGRPARGARRSDAAAQAREVLEAFGMEIPVDVEAIAERLGYPVRWRAMPEGYRGGIEGDAGHRVLVLNRDHPYRSDAERRWVLAEELAHAVLGHTTLAASESASREPKMMEDSRRASEIDARSFAAELLMPAAEVRRTYAREQSIILRALGSEERAQAVKTVVADLAREFRVSQQAMRIRLGQLGLII
;
A
#
# COMPACT_ATOMS: atom_id res chain seq x y z
N MET A 1 0.96 26.12 -6.42
CA MET A 1 1.43 24.83 -5.85
C MET A 1 0.21 23.99 -5.59
N ARG A 2 0.25 22.71 -5.96
CA ARG A 2 -0.87 21.77 -5.78
C ARG A 2 -0.49 20.78 -4.69
N SER A 3 -1.34 20.59 -3.70
CA SER A 3 -1.12 19.62 -2.62
C SER A 3 -1.75 18.28 -2.96
N CYS A 4 -1.07 17.21 -2.59
CA CYS A 4 -1.55 15.85 -2.78
C CYS A 4 -2.75 15.57 -1.88
N PRO A 5 -3.89 15.09 -2.41
CA PRO A 5 -5.07 14.81 -1.59
C PRO A 5 -4.91 13.61 -0.66
N VAL A 6 -3.83 12.83 -0.82
CA VAL A 6 -3.58 11.63 -0.01
C VAL A 6 -2.62 11.90 1.15
N CYS A 7 -1.58 12.73 0.94
CA CYS A 7 -0.52 12.94 1.93
C CYS A 7 -0.13 14.40 2.13
N GLU A 8 -0.87 15.33 1.54
CA GLU A 8 -0.69 16.78 1.63
C GLU A 8 0.67 17.32 1.14
N SER A 9 1.56 16.45 0.68
CA SER A 9 2.84 16.84 0.12
C SER A 9 2.67 17.58 -1.20
N GLU A 10 3.64 18.43 -1.53
CA GLU A 10 3.65 19.16 -2.79
C GLU A 10 3.70 18.22 -3.99
N MET A 11 2.88 18.50 -4.99
CA MET A 11 2.84 17.76 -6.26
C MET A 11 3.66 18.49 -7.31
N SER A 12 4.41 17.74 -8.09
CA SER A 12 5.18 18.24 -9.22
C SER A 12 4.38 18.11 -10.52
N PRO A 13 4.35 19.15 -11.36
CA PRO A 13 3.67 19.09 -12.66
C PRO A 13 4.39 18.12 -13.60
N ARG A 14 3.62 17.50 -14.49
CA ARG A 14 4.08 16.68 -15.60
C ARG A 14 3.58 17.29 -16.90
N PHE A 15 4.46 17.44 -17.85
CA PHE A 15 4.21 18.08 -19.14
C PHE A 15 4.30 17.03 -20.26
N ALA A 16 3.43 17.13 -21.24
CA ALA A 16 3.53 16.32 -22.45
C ALA A 16 4.59 16.90 -23.41
N SER A 17 4.77 18.24 -23.38
CA SER A 17 5.83 18.95 -24.08
C SER A 17 6.24 20.18 -23.27
N GLU A 18 7.43 20.77 -23.57
CA GLU A 18 7.97 21.94 -22.85
C GLU A 18 7.12 23.22 -22.97
N CYS A 19 6.21 23.29 -23.94
CA CYS A 19 5.42 24.46 -24.26
C CYS A 19 3.93 24.35 -23.90
N GLU A 20 3.49 23.23 -23.32
CA GLU A 20 2.08 22.98 -22.99
C GLU A 20 1.84 23.08 -21.47
N PRO A 21 0.59 23.37 -21.05
CA PRO A 21 0.25 23.31 -19.64
C PRO A 21 0.42 21.88 -19.10
N PRO A 22 0.62 21.71 -17.78
CA PRO A 22 0.81 20.41 -17.19
C PRO A 22 -0.42 19.52 -17.44
N VAL A 23 -0.17 18.32 -17.90
CA VAL A 23 -1.21 17.31 -18.20
C VAL A 23 -1.51 16.43 -17.00
N ALA A 24 -0.59 16.38 -16.04
CA ALA A 24 -0.75 15.63 -14.79
C ALA A 24 0.10 16.24 -13.68
N TRP A 25 -0.20 15.85 -12.45
CA TRP A 25 0.53 16.20 -11.25
C TRP A 25 0.94 14.93 -10.52
N ALA A 26 2.20 14.80 -10.19
CA ALA A 26 2.75 13.65 -9.49
C ALA A 26 3.17 14.01 -8.07
N CYS A 27 2.72 13.26 -7.10
CA CYS A 27 3.18 13.35 -5.73
C CYS A 27 4.50 12.58 -5.56
N ARG A 28 5.56 13.28 -5.17
CA ARG A 28 6.87 12.66 -4.94
C ARG A 28 6.92 11.81 -3.68
N ASN A 29 5.99 12.03 -2.74
CA ASN A 29 5.98 11.33 -1.46
C ASN A 29 5.19 10.01 -1.52
N CYS A 30 3.97 10.00 -2.08
CA CYS A 30 3.13 8.80 -2.12
C CYS A 30 2.95 8.19 -3.51
N GLY A 31 3.55 8.78 -4.54
CA GLY A 31 3.47 8.30 -5.92
C GLY A 31 2.13 8.56 -6.61
N LEU A 32 1.19 9.28 -5.97
CA LEU A 32 -0.09 9.59 -6.59
C LEU A 32 0.13 10.41 -7.86
N LEU A 33 -0.47 9.96 -8.97
CA LEU A 33 -0.56 10.70 -10.22
C LEU A 33 -2.01 11.19 -10.38
N GLN A 34 -2.20 12.49 -10.54
CA GLN A 34 -3.49 13.12 -10.74
C GLN A 34 -3.51 13.82 -12.10
N LEU A 35 -4.45 13.43 -12.97
CA LEU A 35 -4.64 14.08 -14.27
C LEU A 35 -5.21 15.49 -14.08
N GLU A 36 -4.81 16.43 -14.95
CA GLU A 36 -5.45 17.74 -15.04
C GLU A 36 -6.85 17.57 -15.65
N SER A 37 -7.86 18.10 -14.98
CA SER A 37 -9.24 18.04 -15.46
C SER A 37 -9.38 18.85 -16.75
N GLY A 38 -9.72 18.18 -17.85
CA GLY A 38 -9.87 18.77 -19.17
C GLY A 38 -8.75 18.46 -20.17
N GLY A 39 -7.72 17.71 -19.77
CA GLY A 39 -6.68 17.23 -20.67
C GLY A 39 -7.19 16.18 -21.66
N ARG A 40 -6.67 16.20 -22.90
CA ARG A 40 -6.90 15.12 -23.86
C ARG A 40 -6.35 13.78 -23.33
N PRO A 41 -6.88 12.66 -23.73
CA PRO A 41 -6.30 11.35 -23.42
C PRO A 41 -4.84 11.30 -23.89
N PHE A 42 -3.95 10.79 -23.06
CA PHE A 42 -2.56 10.59 -23.46
C PHE A 42 -2.45 9.64 -24.65
N THR A 43 -1.56 9.93 -25.58
CA THR A 43 -1.11 8.95 -26.56
C THR A 43 -0.32 7.84 -25.87
N THR A 44 -0.20 6.68 -26.53
CA THR A 44 0.58 5.55 -25.99
C THR A 44 2.03 5.94 -25.72
N GLU A 45 2.60 6.79 -26.57
CA GLU A 45 3.97 7.26 -26.48
C GLU A 45 4.18 8.22 -25.28
N GLU A 46 3.23 9.14 -25.07
CA GLU A 46 3.20 10.03 -23.90
C GLU A 46 3.02 9.25 -22.59
N GLN A 47 2.18 8.20 -22.60
CA GLN A 47 2.03 7.31 -21.43
C GLN A 47 3.33 6.57 -21.14
N MET A 48 4.02 6.07 -22.15
CA MET A 48 5.32 5.43 -21.98
C MET A 48 6.38 6.42 -21.49
N ALA A 49 6.40 7.64 -22.00
CA ALA A 49 7.29 8.69 -21.53
C ALA A 49 7.01 9.09 -20.07
N ILE A 50 5.74 9.22 -19.67
CA ILE A 50 5.34 9.49 -18.28
C ILE A 50 5.76 8.35 -17.36
N HIS A 51 5.65 7.10 -17.81
CA HIS A 51 6.11 5.92 -17.06
C HIS A 51 7.63 5.78 -17.02
N ALA A 52 8.33 6.16 -18.09
CA ALA A 52 9.80 6.16 -18.14
C ALA A 52 10.42 7.26 -17.23
N ILE A 53 9.67 8.34 -16.99
CA ILE A 53 10.04 9.44 -16.08
C ILE A 53 9.53 9.16 -14.64
N ALA A 54 9.04 7.96 -14.34
CA ALA A 54 8.81 7.58 -12.94
C ALA A 54 10.09 7.84 -12.16
N PRO A 55 10.06 8.69 -11.11
CA PRO A 55 11.29 9.15 -10.50
C PRO A 55 12.08 7.96 -9.98
N VAL A 56 13.30 7.82 -10.46
CA VAL A 56 14.38 7.24 -9.66
C VAL A 56 14.38 8.09 -8.39
N VAL A 57 13.85 7.54 -7.30
CA VAL A 57 13.93 8.17 -6.00
C VAL A 57 15.42 8.23 -5.66
N PRO A 58 16.06 9.43 -5.68
CA PRO A 58 17.41 9.50 -5.16
C PRO A 58 17.32 9.18 -3.67
N ALA A 59 18.10 8.23 -3.21
CA ALA A 59 18.36 8.01 -1.79
C ALA A 59 18.97 9.30 -1.23
N GLY A 60 18.15 10.19 -0.68
CA GLY A 60 18.58 11.49 -0.22
C GLY A 60 17.65 12.09 0.83
N ARG A 61 18.07 11.97 2.07
CA ARG A 61 17.65 12.66 3.31
C ARG A 61 16.15 12.70 3.63
N PRO A 62 15.75 12.20 4.82
CA PRO A 62 14.37 12.29 5.30
C PRO A 62 14.03 13.76 5.61
N ALA A 63 13.16 14.35 4.77
CA ALA A 63 12.44 15.56 5.15
C ALA A 63 11.44 15.18 6.28
N ARG A 64 11.16 16.12 7.18
CA ARG A 64 10.20 15.98 8.28
C ARG A 64 8.84 15.51 7.77
N GLY A 65 8.60 14.24 7.81
CA GLY A 65 7.48 13.47 7.29
C GLY A 65 7.82 11.97 7.22
N ALA A 66 8.95 11.61 7.82
CA ALA A 66 9.67 10.35 7.67
C ALA A 66 8.94 9.06 8.10
N ARG A 67 7.77 9.11 8.70
CA ARG A 67 7.14 7.91 9.28
C ARG A 67 6.60 6.93 8.23
N ARG A 68 6.03 7.40 7.12
CA ARG A 68 5.48 6.51 6.08
C ARG A 68 6.55 5.78 5.27
N SER A 69 7.69 6.43 5.00
CA SER A 69 8.83 5.80 4.34
C SER A 69 9.46 4.71 5.22
N ASP A 70 9.37 4.86 6.54
CA ASP A 70 9.90 3.95 7.52
C ASP A 70 9.11 2.64 7.60
N ALA A 71 7.78 2.68 7.62
CA ALA A 71 6.93 1.49 7.70
C ALA A 71 7.11 0.55 6.48
N ALA A 72 7.12 1.10 5.27
CA ALA A 72 7.38 0.32 4.06
C ALA A 72 8.84 -0.18 3.99
N ALA A 73 9.80 0.57 4.54
CA ALA A 73 11.19 0.11 4.64
C ALA A 73 11.30 -1.09 5.60
N GLN A 74 10.65 -1.04 6.76
CA GLN A 74 10.63 -2.16 7.69
C GLN A 74 9.95 -3.40 7.10
N ALA A 75 8.89 -3.26 6.30
CA ALA A 75 8.31 -4.38 5.59
C ALA A 75 9.30 -5.02 4.60
N ARG A 76 10.11 -4.23 3.89
CA ARG A 76 11.17 -4.75 3.02
C ARG A 76 12.26 -5.48 3.80
N GLU A 77 12.69 -4.95 4.94
CA GLU A 77 13.65 -5.61 5.82
C GLU A 77 13.14 -6.98 6.29
N VAL A 78 11.85 -7.07 6.65
CA VAL A 78 11.20 -8.35 6.97
C VAL A 78 11.23 -9.31 5.78
N LEU A 79 10.87 -8.86 4.59
CA LEU A 79 10.90 -9.68 3.38
C LEU A 79 12.31 -10.16 3.02
N GLU A 80 13.31 -9.31 3.17
CA GLU A 80 14.72 -9.65 2.94
C GLU A 80 15.22 -10.71 3.95
N ALA A 81 14.80 -10.59 5.22
CA ALA A 81 15.21 -11.53 6.28
C ALA A 81 14.59 -12.93 6.13
N PHE A 82 13.37 -13.03 5.57
CA PHE A 82 12.62 -14.29 5.53
C PHE A 82 12.51 -14.94 4.16
N GLY A 83 13.02 -14.28 3.13
CA GLY A 83 12.88 -14.68 1.74
C GLY A 83 11.54 -14.21 1.16
N MET A 84 11.57 -13.86 -0.12
CA MET A 84 10.42 -13.31 -0.82
C MET A 84 9.87 -14.33 -1.81
N GLU A 85 8.84 -15.05 -1.40
CA GLU A 85 8.02 -15.87 -2.30
C GLU A 85 6.65 -15.20 -2.48
N ILE A 86 6.16 -15.16 -3.71
CA ILE A 86 4.83 -14.64 -4.01
C ILE A 86 3.90 -15.82 -4.27
N PRO A 87 2.77 -15.87 -3.59
CA PRO A 87 2.21 -14.95 -2.58
C PRO A 87 2.91 -15.08 -1.21
N VAL A 88 3.21 -13.95 -0.58
CA VAL A 88 3.90 -13.90 0.72
C VAL A 88 3.09 -14.64 1.79
N ASP A 89 3.69 -15.56 2.51
CA ASP A 89 3.06 -16.25 3.64
C ASP A 89 3.19 -15.42 4.92
N VAL A 90 2.18 -14.59 5.17
CA VAL A 90 2.17 -13.66 6.32
C VAL A 90 2.12 -14.41 7.65
N GLU A 91 1.43 -15.55 7.70
CA GLU A 91 1.29 -16.36 8.92
C GLU A 91 2.64 -16.96 9.31
N ALA A 92 3.34 -17.56 8.35
CA ALA A 92 4.69 -18.09 8.57
C ALA A 92 5.70 -16.99 8.97
N ILE A 93 5.60 -15.80 8.36
CA ILE A 93 6.45 -14.65 8.74
C ILE A 93 6.15 -14.21 10.16
N ALA A 94 4.88 -14.07 10.54
CA ALA A 94 4.48 -13.69 11.89
C ALA A 94 5.02 -14.66 12.95
N GLU A 95 4.86 -15.95 12.73
CA GLU A 95 5.37 -16.98 13.63
C GLU A 95 6.90 -16.95 13.77
N ARG A 96 7.63 -16.79 12.67
CA ARG A 96 9.11 -16.68 12.67
C ARG A 96 9.61 -15.40 13.36
N LEU A 97 8.82 -14.33 13.34
CA LEU A 97 9.08 -13.10 14.11
C LEU A 97 8.72 -13.21 15.59
N GLY A 98 8.17 -14.35 16.03
CA GLY A 98 7.76 -14.58 17.41
C GLY A 98 6.37 -14.05 17.74
N TYR A 99 5.55 -13.79 16.72
CA TYR A 99 4.15 -13.38 16.86
C TYR A 99 3.21 -14.52 16.47
N PRO A 100 2.87 -15.45 17.39
CA PRO A 100 1.96 -16.56 17.05
C PRO A 100 0.58 -16.03 16.67
N VAL A 101 -0.04 -16.68 15.70
CA VAL A 101 -1.38 -16.35 15.21
C VAL A 101 -2.41 -17.23 15.89
N ARG A 102 -3.50 -16.66 16.38
CA ARG A 102 -4.60 -17.36 17.04
C ARG A 102 -5.96 -16.91 16.51
N TRP A 103 -6.92 -17.81 16.56
CA TRP A 103 -8.31 -17.54 16.22
C TRP A 103 -9.15 -17.45 17.49
N ARG A 104 -9.84 -16.32 17.70
CA ARG A 104 -10.72 -16.11 18.84
C ARG A 104 -12.04 -15.48 18.42
N ALA A 105 -13.09 -15.73 19.23
CA ALA A 105 -14.28 -14.91 19.21
C ALA A 105 -13.94 -13.50 19.73
N MET A 106 -14.30 -12.48 18.96
CA MET A 106 -14.13 -11.07 19.32
C MET A 106 -15.46 -10.34 19.18
N PRO A 107 -15.63 -9.20 19.84
CA PRO A 107 -16.85 -8.40 19.70
C PRO A 107 -17.15 -8.05 18.25
N GLU A 108 -18.42 -7.79 17.95
CA GLU A 108 -18.84 -7.34 16.63
C GLU A 108 -18.09 -6.07 16.21
N GLY A 109 -17.70 -6.01 14.93
CA GLY A 109 -16.92 -4.92 14.36
C GLY A 109 -15.40 -5.11 14.42
N TYR A 110 -14.90 -6.01 15.24
CA TYR A 110 -13.46 -6.35 15.25
C TYR A 110 -13.15 -7.44 14.23
N ARG A 111 -12.11 -7.23 13.42
CA ARG A 111 -11.60 -8.21 12.45
C ARG A 111 -10.38 -8.96 12.97
N GLY A 112 -9.53 -8.27 13.70
CA GLY A 112 -8.32 -8.80 14.32
C GLY A 112 -7.86 -7.90 15.45
N GLY A 113 -6.71 -8.21 16.03
CA GLY A 113 -6.10 -7.44 17.10
C GLY A 113 -4.81 -8.07 17.59
N ILE A 114 -4.18 -7.40 18.55
CA ILE A 114 -2.97 -7.87 19.23
C ILE A 114 -3.31 -8.05 20.72
N GLU A 115 -2.99 -9.23 21.25
CA GLU A 115 -3.12 -9.53 22.67
C GLU A 115 -1.73 -9.75 23.29
N GLY A 116 -1.65 -9.58 24.62
CA GLY A 116 -0.43 -9.78 25.39
C GLY A 116 0.32 -8.49 25.71
N ASP A 117 1.48 -8.65 26.29
CA ASP A 117 2.39 -7.58 26.69
C ASP A 117 3.57 -7.42 25.71
N ALA A 118 4.47 -6.50 26.02
CA ALA A 118 5.62 -6.19 25.16
C ALA A 118 6.57 -7.39 24.90
N GLY A 119 6.53 -8.42 25.74
CA GLY A 119 7.37 -9.61 25.59
C GLY A 119 6.69 -10.81 24.93
N HIS A 120 5.35 -10.85 24.92
CA HIS A 120 4.58 -11.99 24.45
C HIS A 120 3.32 -11.52 23.71
N ARG A 121 3.50 -10.96 22.52
CA ARG A 121 2.38 -10.52 21.68
C ARG A 121 1.86 -11.67 20.82
N VAL A 122 0.55 -11.80 20.76
CA VAL A 122 -0.18 -12.78 19.94
C VAL A 122 -1.06 -12.03 18.98
N LEU A 123 -0.96 -12.33 17.69
CA LEU A 123 -1.88 -11.80 16.67
C LEU A 123 -3.17 -12.61 16.71
N VAL A 124 -4.28 -11.92 16.82
CA VAL A 124 -5.60 -12.55 16.93
C VAL A 124 -6.43 -12.20 15.72
N LEU A 125 -7.00 -13.22 15.08
CA LEU A 125 -8.01 -13.07 14.05
C LEU A 125 -9.39 -13.42 14.64
N ASN A 126 -10.40 -12.61 14.33
CA ASN A 126 -11.75 -12.85 14.81
C ASN A 126 -12.37 -14.05 14.08
N ARG A 127 -12.60 -15.14 14.80
CA ARG A 127 -13.20 -16.37 14.28
C ARG A 127 -14.64 -16.16 13.80
N ASP A 128 -15.37 -15.24 14.42
CA ASP A 128 -16.79 -15.02 14.16
C ASP A 128 -17.01 -13.92 13.12
N HIS A 129 -15.94 -13.25 12.64
CA HIS A 129 -16.04 -12.27 11.57
C HIS A 129 -16.21 -12.98 10.21
N PRO A 130 -17.24 -12.59 9.42
CA PRO A 130 -17.46 -13.15 8.09
C PRO A 130 -16.49 -12.51 7.07
N TYR A 131 -15.23 -12.96 7.06
CA TYR A 131 -14.27 -12.50 6.04
C TYR A 131 -14.80 -12.79 4.64
N ARG A 132 -14.87 -11.78 3.79
CA ARG A 132 -15.38 -11.90 2.41
C ARG A 132 -14.50 -12.79 1.54
N SER A 133 -13.22 -12.92 1.88
CA SER A 133 -12.24 -13.69 1.13
C SER A 133 -10.99 -13.96 1.96
N ASP A 134 -10.16 -14.90 1.50
CA ASP A 134 -8.82 -15.13 2.02
C ASP A 134 -7.93 -13.86 1.89
N ALA A 135 -8.09 -13.08 0.82
CA ALA A 135 -7.38 -11.83 0.64
C ALA A 135 -7.67 -10.81 1.74
N GLU A 136 -8.93 -10.71 2.21
CA GLU A 136 -9.28 -9.83 3.34
C GLU A 136 -8.64 -10.34 4.63
N ARG A 137 -8.71 -11.64 4.92
CA ARG A 137 -8.10 -12.25 6.09
C ARG A 137 -6.58 -11.99 6.13
N ARG A 138 -5.90 -12.22 5.01
CA ARG A 138 -4.46 -11.96 4.87
C ARG A 138 -4.10 -10.50 5.07
N TRP A 139 -4.95 -9.59 4.56
CA TRP A 139 -4.78 -8.16 4.75
C TRP A 139 -4.88 -7.77 6.23
N VAL A 140 -5.91 -8.25 6.93
CA VAL A 140 -6.07 -8.01 8.37
C VAL A 140 -4.86 -8.54 9.14
N LEU A 141 -4.41 -9.76 8.86
CA LEU A 141 -3.23 -10.32 9.52
C LEU A 141 -1.97 -9.48 9.27
N ALA A 142 -1.79 -8.97 8.05
CA ALA A 142 -0.65 -8.11 7.72
C ALA A 142 -0.73 -6.74 8.42
N GLU A 143 -1.92 -6.17 8.61
CA GLU A 143 -2.13 -4.95 9.40
C GLU A 143 -1.81 -5.19 10.89
N GLU A 144 -2.26 -6.29 11.48
CA GLU A 144 -1.95 -6.61 12.88
C GLU A 144 -0.46 -6.91 13.08
N LEU A 145 0.17 -7.63 12.15
CA LEU A 145 1.62 -7.82 12.14
C LEU A 145 2.38 -6.49 12.07
N ALA A 146 1.91 -5.57 11.23
CA ALA A 146 2.48 -4.24 11.13
C ALA A 146 2.43 -3.49 12.47
N HIS A 147 1.28 -3.50 13.14
CA HIS A 147 1.15 -2.88 14.46
C HIS A 147 2.13 -3.49 15.49
N ALA A 148 2.34 -4.82 15.43
CA ALA A 148 3.28 -5.49 16.31
C ALA A 148 4.73 -5.10 16.03
N VAL A 149 5.15 -5.14 14.75
CA VAL A 149 6.53 -4.84 14.30
C VAL A 149 6.88 -3.37 14.51
N LEU A 150 5.96 -2.46 14.18
CA LEU A 150 6.15 -1.02 14.32
C LEU A 150 6.04 -0.52 15.78
N GLY A 151 5.75 -1.42 16.72
CA GLY A 151 5.61 -1.07 18.13
C GLY A 151 4.41 -0.18 18.43
N HIS A 152 3.39 -0.20 17.57
CA HIS A 152 2.15 0.50 17.84
C HIS A 152 1.50 -0.14 19.07
N THR A 153 1.41 0.61 20.15
CA THR A 153 0.66 0.16 21.31
C THR A 153 -0.83 0.24 21.00
N THR A 154 -1.53 -0.89 21.10
CA THR A 154 -2.95 -0.85 21.45
C THR A 154 -3.01 -0.16 22.81
N LEU A 155 -3.44 1.10 22.82
CA LEU A 155 -3.50 1.89 24.05
C LEU A 155 -4.36 1.13 25.05
N ALA A 156 -3.71 0.49 26.02
CA ALA A 156 -4.41 0.01 27.20
C ALA A 156 -5.13 1.22 27.82
N ALA A 157 -6.35 1.01 28.27
CA ALA A 157 -7.25 2.06 28.78
C ALA A 157 -6.64 2.94 29.88
N SER A 158 -5.51 2.53 30.48
CA SER A 158 -4.82 3.24 31.55
C SER A 158 -3.93 4.40 31.12
N GLU A 159 -3.43 4.40 29.87
CA GLU A 159 -2.58 5.50 29.37
C GLU A 159 -3.38 6.62 28.69
N SER A 160 -4.66 6.39 28.43
CA SER A 160 -5.53 7.35 27.75
C SER A 160 -5.95 8.54 28.62
N ALA A 161 -5.76 8.46 29.94
CA ALA A 161 -6.24 9.50 30.87
C ALA A 161 -5.42 10.81 30.84
N SER A 162 -4.25 10.85 30.22
CA SER A 162 -3.33 11.99 30.31
C SER A 162 -3.14 12.77 28.99
N ARG A 163 -3.74 12.35 27.87
CA ARG A 163 -3.60 13.02 26.56
C ARG A 163 -4.90 13.64 26.09
N GLU A 164 -4.80 14.79 25.43
CA GLU A 164 -5.96 15.40 24.80
C GLU A 164 -6.59 14.47 23.74
N PRO A 165 -7.93 14.37 23.65
CA PRO A 165 -8.63 13.47 22.74
C PRO A 165 -8.22 13.62 21.27
N LYS A 166 -7.94 14.84 20.83
CA LYS A 166 -7.50 15.15 19.46
C LYS A 166 -6.11 14.58 19.15
N MET A 167 -5.17 14.68 20.07
CA MET A 167 -3.81 14.12 19.88
C MET A 167 -3.84 12.60 19.83
N MET A 168 -4.77 11.97 20.56
CA MET A 168 -4.97 10.53 20.52
C MET A 168 -5.53 10.08 19.17
N GLU A 169 -6.50 10.79 18.62
CA GLU A 169 -7.09 10.50 17.32
C GLU A 169 -6.07 10.65 16.19
N ASP A 170 -5.28 11.72 16.22
CA ASP A 170 -4.22 11.96 15.24
C ASP A 170 -3.12 10.87 15.31
N SER A 171 -2.76 10.43 16.53
CA SER A 171 -1.78 9.36 16.74
C SER A 171 -2.31 8.01 16.25
N ARG A 172 -3.58 7.68 16.51
CA ARG A 172 -4.24 6.46 16.00
C ARG A 172 -4.27 6.47 14.48
N ARG A 173 -4.68 7.59 13.89
CA ARG A 173 -4.73 7.75 12.43
C ARG A 173 -3.36 7.56 11.78
N ALA A 174 -2.29 8.09 12.39
CA ALA A 174 -0.93 7.90 11.91
C ALA A 174 -0.51 6.42 11.97
N SER A 175 -0.78 5.75 13.09
CA SER A 175 -0.48 4.32 13.26
C SER A 175 -1.21 3.43 12.25
N GLU A 176 -2.48 3.72 11.96
CA GLU A 176 -3.27 3.01 10.94
C GLU A 176 -2.70 3.20 9.53
N ILE A 177 -2.22 4.41 9.23
CA ILE A 177 -1.60 4.71 7.94
C ILE A 177 -0.28 3.94 7.78
N ASP A 178 0.53 3.93 8.83
CA ASP A 178 1.81 3.21 8.85
C ASP A 178 1.57 1.70 8.73
N ALA A 179 0.60 1.14 9.47
CA ALA A 179 0.24 -0.26 9.39
C ALA A 179 -0.22 -0.67 7.98
N ARG A 180 -1.05 0.15 7.35
CA ARG A 180 -1.48 -0.08 5.96
C ARG A 180 -0.34 0.02 4.96
N SER A 181 0.59 0.95 5.17
CA SER A 181 1.78 1.10 4.33
C SER A 181 2.69 -0.12 4.41
N PHE A 182 2.92 -0.61 5.63
CA PHE A 182 3.65 -1.85 5.88
C PHE A 182 2.96 -3.06 5.23
N ALA A 183 1.66 -3.26 5.50
CA ALA A 183 0.88 -4.37 4.96
C ALA A 183 0.85 -4.37 3.42
N ALA A 184 0.73 -3.19 2.80
CA ALA A 184 0.77 -3.07 1.36
C ALA A 184 2.13 -3.46 0.77
N GLU A 185 3.23 -3.03 1.39
CA GLU A 185 4.57 -3.41 0.96
C GLU A 185 4.86 -4.89 1.22
N LEU A 186 4.42 -5.43 2.37
CA LEU A 186 4.59 -6.84 2.71
C LEU A 186 3.86 -7.77 1.72
N LEU A 187 2.58 -7.50 1.46
CA LEU A 187 1.74 -8.35 0.60
C LEU A 187 1.99 -8.13 -0.90
N MET A 188 2.39 -6.92 -1.26
CA MET A 188 2.59 -6.47 -2.65
C MET A 188 3.91 -5.70 -2.76
N PRO A 189 5.07 -6.38 -2.61
CA PRO A 189 6.38 -5.74 -2.67
C PRO A 189 6.55 -4.97 -3.97
N ALA A 190 6.96 -3.71 -3.89
CA ALA A 190 7.01 -2.81 -5.06
C ALA A 190 7.84 -3.37 -6.22
N ALA A 191 8.97 -4.00 -5.92
CA ALA A 191 9.85 -4.60 -6.92
C ALA A 191 9.15 -5.74 -7.66
N GLU A 192 8.47 -6.63 -6.92
CA GLU A 192 7.79 -7.79 -7.48
C GLU A 192 6.56 -7.39 -8.29
N VAL A 193 5.77 -6.43 -7.76
CA VAL A 193 4.63 -5.89 -8.51
C VAL A 193 5.08 -5.27 -9.83
N ARG A 194 6.18 -4.49 -9.85
CA ARG A 194 6.73 -3.93 -11.09
C ARG A 194 7.20 -5.02 -12.05
N ARG A 195 7.88 -6.05 -11.54
CA ARG A 195 8.35 -7.17 -12.34
C ARG A 195 7.20 -7.95 -12.97
N THR A 196 6.18 -8.29 -12.19
CA THR A 196 5.01 -9.01 -12.67
C THR A 196 4.21 -8.16 -13.64
N TYR A 197 3.98 -6.88 -13.33
CA TYR A 197 3.31 -5.96 -14.23
C TYR A 197 4.01 -5.84 -15.58
N ALA A 198 5.34 -5.78 -15.60
CA ALA A 198 6.11 -5.69 -16.86
C ALA A 198 5.89 -6.90 -17.78
N ARG A 199 5.61 -8.09 -17.22
CA ARG A 199 5.26 -9.28 -18.02
C ARG A 199 3.88 -9.14 -18.65
N GLU A 200 2.93 -8.57 -17.93
CA GLU A 200 1.52 -8.51 -18.32
C GLU A 200 1.16 -7.24 -19.12
N GLN A 201 1.95 -6.17 -19.02
CA GLN A 201 1.65 -4.87 -19.63
C GLN A 201 1.45 -4.92 -21.16
N SER A 202 2.01 -5.94 -21.85
CA SER A 202 1.84 -6.12 -23.29
C SER A 202 0.38 -6.22 -23.70
N ILE A 203 -0.50 -6.72 -22.84
CA ILE A 203 -1.94 -6.80 -23.07
C ILE A 203 -2.52 -5.39 -23.17
N ILE A 204 -2.12 -4.49 -22.26
CA ILE A 204 -2.57 -3.09 -22.24
C ILE A 204 -2.03 -2.33 -23.45
N LEU A 205 -0.77 -2.57 -23.83
CA LEU A 205 -0.12 -1.90 -24.95
C LEU A 205 -0.70 -2.28 -26.32
N ARG A 206 -1.28 -3.47 -26.45
CA ARG A 206 -1.92 -3.94 -27.68
C ARG A 206 -3.36 -3.43 -27.87
N ALA A 207 -3.98 -2.91 -26.81
CA ALA A 207 -5.34 -2.39 -26.88
C ALA A 207 -5.37 -1.08 -27.68
N LEU A 208 -6.15 -1.02 -28.75
CA LEU A 208 -6.19 0.10 -29.69
C LEU A 208 -7.15 1.20 -29.27
N GLY A 209 -8.23 0.83 -28.59
CA GLY A 209 -9.28 1.75 -28.13
C GLY A 209 -9.25 2.01 -26.62
N SER A 210 -9.91 3.08 -26.18
CA SER A 210 -10.02 3.44 -24.77
C SER A 210 -10.79 2.39 -23.95
N GLU A 211 -11.83 1.80 -24.52
CA GLU A 211 -12.64 0.76 -23.87
C GLU A 211 -11.86 -0.56 -23.76
N GLU A 212 -11.18 -0.98 -24.84
CA GLU A 212 -10.30 -2.15 -24.83
C GLU A 212 -9.18 -2.00 -23.82
N ARG A 213 -8.60 -0.79 -23.71
CA ARG A 213 -7.55 -0.48 -22.72
C ARG A 213 -8.09 -0.56 -21.28
N ALA A 214 -9.27 -0.02 -21.03
CA ALA A 214 -9.90 -0.12 -19.71
C ALA A 214 -10.16 -1.60 -19.33
N GLN A 215 -10.58 -2.41 -20.30
CA GLN A 215 -10.78 -3.85 -20.08
C GLN A 215 -9.45 -4.59 -19.87
N ALA A 216 -8.41 -4.26 -20.65
CA ALA A 216 -7.07 -4.81 -20.50
C ALA A 216 -6.48 -4.51 -19.11
N VAL A 217 -6.64 -3.26 -18.61
CA VAL A 217 -6.24 -2.89 -17.25
C VAL A 217 -6.98 -3.72 -16.20
N LYS A 218 -8.30 -3.93 -16.35
CA LYS A 218 -9.06 -4.77 -15.42
C LYS A 218 -8.53 -6.21 -15.39
N THR A 219 -8.20 -6.77 -16.56
CA THR A 219 -7.63 -8.12 -16.67
C THR A 219 -6.28 -8.20 -15.97
N VAL A 220 -5.36 -7.29 -16.24
CA VAL A 220 -4.04 -7.26 -15.61
C VAL A 220 -4.16 -7.09 -14.09
N VAL A 221 -5.04 -6.20 -13.61
CA VAL A 221 -5.31 -6.04 -12.16
C VAL A 221 -5.82 -7.35 -11.54
N ALA A 222 -6.72 -8.06 -12.23
CA ALA A 222 -7.28 -9.32 -11.74
C ALA A 222 -6.21 -10.43 -11.67
N ASP A 223 -5.35 -10.52 -12.67
CA ASP A 223 -4.28 -11.52 -12.74
C ASP A 223 -3.22 -11.28 -11.67
N LEU A 224 -2.75 -10.03 -11.52
CA LEU A 224 -1.83 -9.68 -10.45
C LEU A 224 -2.47 -9.90 -9.06
N ALA A 225 -3.71 -9.51 -8.86
CA ALA A 225 -4.41 -9.71 -7.59
C ALA A 225 -4.47 -11.21 -7.22
N ARG A 226 -4.66 -12.08 -8.20
CA ARG A 226 -4.67 -13.54 -8.01
C ARG A 226 -3.27 -14.05 -7.67
N GLU A 227 -2.23 -13.63 -8.39
CA GLU A 227 -0.83 -14.05 -8.15
C GLU A 227 -0.38 -13.66 -6.73
N PHE A 228 -0.69 -12.43 -6.29
CA PHE A 228 -0.34 -11.94 -4.95
C PHE A 228 -1.33 -12.34 -3.85
N ARG A 229 -2.45 -13.00 -4.19
CA ARG A 229 -3.55 -13.36 -3.26
C ARG A 229 -4.07 -12.17 -2.46
N VAL A 230 -4.31 -11.05 -3.14
CA VAL A 230 -4.89 -9.82 -2.60
C VAL A 230 -6.19 -9.48 -3.32
N SER A 231 -6.98 -8.53 -2.78
CA SER A 231 -8.16 -8.07 -3.49
C SER A 231 -7.79 -7.26 -4.74
N GLN A 232 -8.63 -7.32 -5.77
CA GLN A 232 -8.43 -6.48 -6.97
C GLN A 232 -8.39 -4.98 -6.63
N GLN A 233 -9.17 -4.57 -5.63
CA GLN A 233 -9.15 -3.19 -5.15
C GLN A 233 -7.79 -2.82 -4.55
N ALA A 234 -7.22 -3.69 -3.69
CA ALA A 234 -5.90 -3.46 -3.11
C ALA A 234 -4.81 -3.41 -4.20
N MET A 235 -4.83 -4.35 -5.14
CA MET A 235 -3.88 -4.36 -6.26
C MET A 235 -4.02 -3.11 -7.14
N ARG A 236 -5.25 -2.68 -7.46
CA ARG A 236 -5.48 -1.46 -8.23
C ARG A 236 -4.91 -0.24 -7.54
N ILE A 237 -5.16 -0.09 -6.23
CA ILE A 237 -4.59 1.00 -5.42
C ILE A 237 -3.06 0.93 -5.46
N ARG A 238 -2.49 -0.26 -5.28
CA ARG A 238 -1.04 -0.45 -5.31
C ARG A 238 -0.41 -0.06 -6.65
N LEU A 239 -0.99 -0.51 -7.75
CA LEU A 239 -0.53 -0.16 -9.10
C LEU A 239 -0.60 1.36 -9.35
N GLY A 240 -1.66 2.02 -8.90
CA GLY A 240 -1.78 3.48 -8.93
C GLY A 240 -0.70 4.18 -8.08
N GLN A 241 -0.44 3.71 -6.86
CA GLN A 241 0.63 4.23 -6.00
C GLN A 241 2.02 4.07 -6.62
N LEU A 242 2.24 3.00 -7.37
CA LEU A 242 3.49 2.73 -8.07
C LEU A 242 3.57 3.45 -9.43
N GLY A 243 2.51 4.16 -9.85
CA GLY A 243 2.45 4.86 -11.13
C GLY A 243 2.41 3.92 -12.35
N LEU A 244 1.93 2.70 -12.19
CA LEU A 244 1.86 1.68 -13.24
C LEU A 244 0.55 1.71 -14.02
N ILE A 245 -0.50 2.21 -13.40
CA ILE A 245 -1.80 2.48 -14.04
C ILE A 245 -2.31 3.86 -13.60
N ILE A 246 -3.23 4.42 -14.38
CA ILE A 246 -3.89 5.70 -14.12
C ILE A 246 -5.31 5.44 -13.62
#